data_ef35f84a653561ecf8b2e8ec07b4e9b1
#
_entry.id   ef35f84a653561ecf8b2e8ec07b4e9b1
#
_cell.length_a   1.000
_cell.length_b   1.000
_cell.length_c   1.000
_cell.angle_alpha   90.00
_cell.angle_beta   90.00
_cell.angle_gamma   90.00
#
_symmetry.space_group_name_H-M   'P 1'
#
loop_
_entity.id
_entity.type
_entity.pdbx_description
1 polymer ?
#
loop_
_entity_poly.entity_id
_entity_poly.type
_entity_poly.pdbx_seq_one_letter_code
_entity_poly.pdbx_strand_id
1 'polypeptide(L)'
;PIVKYKDGVAYDSFDDPELRYRQRYVDLIVNDGVKETFLKRATIIKTMRAVLDEAGYTEVETPILQSIPGGASARPFITHHNSLDMDLYLRIATELYLKRLIVGGFEGVYEIGKNFRNEGMDKNHNPEFTCMELYVQYKDYNWMMSFTEKLLERICIAVNGCTETEIDGKTISFKAPYRRLPILEAIKEKTGYDLEGKSEDEIRQVCKELNMEIDDTMGKGKLIDEIFGEFCEGTFIQPTFITDYPVEM
;
A
#
# COMPACT_ATOMS: atom_id res chain seq x y z
N PRO A 1 32.82 9.18 -14.97
CA PRO A 1 32.86 9.09 -13.52
C PRO A 1 33.81 10.15 -12.96
N ILE A 2 33.34 10.90 -11.97
CA ILE A 2 34.18 11.83 -11.24
C ILE A 2 34.89 11.02 -10.16
N VAL A 3 36.07 10.54 -10.46
CA VAL A 3 36.90 9.83 -9.48
C VAL A 3 37.43 10.86 -8.47
N LYS A 4 37.07 10.73 -7.22
CA LYS A 4 37.66 11.50 -6.11
C LYS A 4 38.75 10.66 -5.46
N TYR A 5 39.90 11.26 -5.23
CA TYR A 5 41.00 10.64 -4.47
C TYR A 5 41.04 11.22 -3.06
N LYS A 6 41.04 10.35 -2.05
CA LYS A 6 41.33 10.72 -0.65
C LYS A 6 42.35 9.73 -0.10
N ASP A 7 43.43 10.22 0.41
CA ASP A 7 44.54 9.43 0.99
C ASP A 7 45.08 8.35 0.03
N GLY A 8 45.14 8.66 -1.31
CA GLY A 8 45.61 7.75 -2.36
C GLY A 8 44.60 6.68 -2.81
N VAL A 9 43.42 6.66 -2.22
CA VAL A 9 42.31 5.73 -2.59
C VAL A 9 41.34 6.44 -3.54
N ALA A 10 41.02 5.78 -4.66
CA ALA A 10 40.01 6.27 -5.60
C ALA A 10 38.61 6.00 -5.04
N TYR A 11 37.78 7.04 -4.93
CA TYR A 11 36.36 6.95 -4.63
C TYR A 11 35.61 7.29 -5.92
N ASP A 12 35.10 6.27 -6.57
CA ASP A 12 34.35 6.35 -7.83
C ASP A 12 32.87 5.96 -7.67
N SER A 13 32.46 5.58 -6.45
CA SER A 13 31.10 5.19 -6.13
C SER A 13 30.23 6.37 -5.68
N PHE A 14 28.98 6.36 -6.09
CA PHE A 14 27.92 7.28 -5.66
C PHE A 14 26.87 6.48 -4.87
N ASP A 15 27.28 5.99 -3.67
CA ASP A 15 26.54 4.97 -2.92
C ASP A 15 25.73 5.54 -1.75
N ASP A 16 26.03 6.78 -1.31
CA ASP A 16 25.31 7.40 -0.21
C ASP A 16 23.82 7.55 -0.55
N PRO A 17 22.89 6.91 0.21
CA PRO A 17 21.47 6.91 -0.11
C PRO A 17 20.88 8.31 -0.17
N GLU A 18 21.28 9.22 0.75
CA GLU A 18 20.74 10.58 0.79
C GLU A 18 21.19 11.38 -0.44
N LEU A 19 22.44 11.28 -0.81
CA LEU A 19 22.96 11.92 -2.02
C LEU A 19 22.28 11.37 -3.28
N ARG A 20 22.04 10.05 -3.36
CA ARG A 20 21.33 9.42 -4.46
C ARG A 20 19.89 9.92 -4.59
N TYR A 21 19.19 10.15 -3.48
CA TYR A 21 17.86 10.75 -3.50
C TYR A 21 17.89 12.23 -3.88
N ARG A 22 18.79 13.01 -3.32
CA ARG A 22 18.90 14.46 -3.58
C ARG A 22 19.38 14.78 -4.99
N GLN A 23 20.26 13.96 -5.54
CA GLN A 23 20.85 14.13 -6.85
C GLN A 23 20.50 12.95 -7.78
N ARG A 24 19.21 12.67 -7.90
CA ARG A 24 18.70 11.54 -8.69
C ARG A 24 19.22 11.54 -10.14
N TYR A 25 19.41 12.70 -10.74
CA TYR A 25 19.97 12.82 -12.08
C TYR A 25 21.42 12.32 -12.16
N VAL A 26 22.23 12.52 -11.11
CA VAL A 26 23.58 11.95 -11.04
C VAL A 26 23.51 10.43 -10.85
N ASP A 27 22.66 9.97 -9.95
CA ASP A 27 22.40 8.54 -9.69
C ASP A 27 22.02 7.80 -10.99
N LEU A 28 21.18 8.40 -11.83
CA LEU A 28 20.79 7.87 -13.14
C LEU A 28 21.94 7.78 -14.15
N ILE A 29 22.96 8.64 -14.01
CA ILE A 29 24.13 8.67 -14.91
C ILE A 29 25.17 7.64 -14.49
N VAL A 30 25.41 7.51 -13.18
CA VAL A 30 26.58 6.78 -12.65
C VAL A 30 26.28 5.39 -12.14
N ASN A 31 25.03 5.10 -11.77
CA ASN A 31 24.65 3.81 -11.22
C ASN A 31 23.78 3.02 -12.21
N ASP A 32 24.29 1.84 -12.61
CA ASP A 32 23.56 0.92 -13.46
C ASP A 32 22.27 0.42 -12.78
N GLY A 33 21.25 0.12 -13.58
CA GLY A 33 19.96 -0.41 -13.11
C GLY A 33 18.99 0.62 -12.54
N VAL A 34 19.43 1.82 -12.16
CA VAL A 34 18.55 2.87 -11.61
C VAL A 34 17.47 3.28 -12.61
N LYS A 35 17.86 3.52 -13.88
CA LYS A 35 16.93 3.87 -14.95
C LYS A 35 15.89 2.77 -15.20
N GLU A 36 16.29 1.51 -15.10
CA GLU A 36 15.39 0.36 -15.29
C GLU A 36 14.28 0.32 -14.24
N THR A 37 14.60 0.65 -12.99
CA THR A 37 13.60 0.74 -11.92
C THR A 37 12.50 1.76 -12.25
N PHE A 38 12.86 2.92 -12.79
CA PHE A 38 11.88 3.93 -13.19
C PHE A 38 11.08 3.51 -14.44
N LEU A 39 11.72 2.80 -15.39
CA LEU A 39 11.01 2.24 -16.54
C LEU A 39 10.04 1.13 -16.13
N LYS A 40 10.41 0.26 -15.19
CA LYS A 40 9.50 -0.74 -14.59
C LYS A 40 8.31 -0.07 -13.92
N ARG A 41 8.56 0.99 -13.12
CA ARG A 41 7.47 1.78 -12.51
C ARG A 41 6.51 2.36 -13.57
N ALA A 42 7.04 2.92 -14.65
CA ALA A 42 6.22 3.45 -15.74
C ALA A 42 5.38 2.34 -16.41
N THR A 43 5.97 1.16 -16.60
CA THR A 43 5.27 -0.02 -17.14
C THR A 43 4.17 -0.50 -16.22
N ILE A 44 4.39 -0.53 -14.90
CA ILE A 44 3.37 -0.88 -13.89
C ILE A 44 2.15 0.04 -14.06
N ILE A 45 2.35 1.36 -14.03
CA ILE A 45 1.26 2.33 -14.11
C ILE A 45 0.54 2.24 -15.46
N LYS A 46 1.28 2.10 -16.57
CA LYS A 46 0.70 1.94 -17.90
C LYS A 46 -0.17 0.67 -18.00
N THR A 47 0.32 -0.45 -17.46
CA THR A 47 -0.42 -1.72 -17.49
C THR A 47 -1.65 -1.65 -16.60
N MET A 48 -1.55 -1.00 -15.44
CA MET A 48 -2.68 -0.77 -14.54
C MET A 48 -3.80 -0.02 -15.26
N ARG A 49 -3.49 1.11 -15.94
CA ARG A 49 -4.47 1.84 -16.77
C ARG A 49 -5.09 0.95 -17.83
N ALA A 50 -4.28 0.21 -18.58
CA ALA A 50 -4.79 -0.65 -19.62
C ALA A 50 -5.79 -1.69 -19.11
N VAL A 51 -5.53 -2.30 -17.94
CA VAL A 51 -6.44 -3.28 -17.33
C VAL A 51 -7.75 -2.63 -16.88
N LEU A 52 -7.68 -1.44 -16.32
CA LEU A 52 -8.85 -0.70 -15.84
C LEU A 52 -9.71 -0.19 -17.02
N ASP A 53 -9.07 0.33 -18.07
CA ASP A 53 -9.73 0.76 -19.30
C ASP A 53 -10.40 -0.42 -20.04
N GLU A 54 -9.71 -1.56 -20.15
CA GLU A 54 -10.29 -2.79 -20.73
C GLU A 54 -11.48 -3.32 -19.93
N ALA A 55 -11.52 -3.06 -18.62
CA ALA A 55 -12.67 -3.38 -17.76
C ALA A 55 -13.84 -2.39 -17.92
N GLY A 56 -13.65 -1.31 -18.70
CA GLY A 56 -14.66 -0.30 -18.97
C GLY A 56 -14.77 0.77 -17.89
N TYR A 57 -13.77 0.94 -17.04
CA TYR A 57 -13.77 1.95 -15.98
C TYR A 57 -13.19 3.27 -16.47
N THR A 58 -13.69 4.37 -15.92
CA THR A 58 -13.30 5.71 -16.32
C THR A 58 -12.21 6.25 -15.40
N GLU A 59 -11.06 6.66 -15.97
CA GLU A 59 -10.06 7.43 -15.21
C GLU A 59 -10.59 8.84 -14.98
N VAL A 60 -10.51 9.32 -13.75
CA VAL A 60 -10.95 10.64 -13.35
C VAL A 60 -9.88 11.37 -12.54
N GLU A 61 -9.98 12.69 -12.50
CA GLU A 61 -9.18 13.54 -11.62
C GLU A 61 -10.11 14.29 -10.67
N THR A 62 -9.87 14.11 -9.36
CA THR A 62 -10.63 14.77 -8.31
C THR A 62 -9.80 15.83 -7.59
N PRO A 63 -10.42 16.79 -6.88
CA PRO A 63 -9.68 17.89 -6.26
C PRO A 63 -8.60 17.45 -5.28
N ILE A 64 -7.39 17.98 -5.43
CA ILE A 64 -6.30 17.82 -4.47
C ILE A 64 -6.50 18.76 -3.28
N LEU A 65 -6.94 20.00 -3.52
CA LEU A 65 -7.28 20.95 -2.46
C LEU A 65 -8.71 20.71 -2.01
N GLN A 66 -8.90 20.41 -0.75
CA GLN A 66 -10.19 20.05 -0.16
C GLN A 66 -10.50 20.95 1.02
N SER A 67 -11.78 21.31 1.18
CA SER A 67 -12.26 22.07 2.34
C SER A 67 -12.37 21.21 3.61
N ILE A 68 -12.57 19.90 3.45
CA ILE A 68 -12.68 18.92 4.56
C ILE A 68 -11.86 17.70 4.16
N PRO A 69 -10.80 17.35 4.90
CA PRO A 69 -10.07 16.13 4.66
C PRO A 69 -10.90 14.90 5.07
N GLY A 70 -10.80 13.82 4.32
CA GLY A 70 -11.53 12.59 4.64
C GLY A 70 -11.14 11.41 3.75
N GLY A 71 -11.71 10.23 4.03
CA GLY A 71 -11.43 8.99 3.31
C GLY A 71 -10.24 8.19 3.85
N ALA A 72 -9.56 8.67 4.89
CA ALA A 72 -8.50 7.97 5.60
C ALA A 72 -8.31 8.55 7.00
N SER A 73 -7.60 7.81 7.86
CA SER A 73 -7.16 8.31 9.17
C SER A 73 -5.71 8.77 9.04
N ALA A 74 -5.49 10.03 8.70
CA ALA A 74 -4.17 10.63 8.53
C ALA A 74 -4.18 12.12 8.81
N ARG A 75 -3.03 12.68 9.18
CA ARG A 75 -2.87 14.13 9.38
C ARG A 75 -2.70 14.83 8.03
N PRO A 76 -3.53 15.83 7.66
CA PRO A 76 -3.41 16.54 6.41
C PRO A 76 -2.31 17.62 6.47
N PHE A 77 -1.79 18.02 5.30
CA PHE A 77 -1.12 19.29 5.11
C PHE A 77 -2.18 20.39 4.95
N ILE A 78 -1.96 21.54 5.58
CA ILE A 78 -2.87 22.68 5.56
C ILE A 78 -2.23 23.80 4.74
N THR A 79 -3.01 24.46 3.89
CA THR A 79 -2.62 25.66 3.15
C THR A 79 -3.73 26.69 3.20
N HIS A 80 -3.39 27.99 3.03
CA HIS A 80 -4.35 29.07 3.05
C HIS A 80 -4.68 29.57 1.65
N HIS A 81 -5.97 29.70 1.33
CA HIS A 81 -6.44 30.28 0.08
C HIS A 81 -6.66 31.79 0.24
N ASN A 82 -5.72 32.60 -0.20
CA ASN A 82 -5.69 34.05 0.06
C ASN A 82 -6.95 34.80 -0.39
N SER A 83 -7.49 34.48 -1.60
CA SER A 83 -8.66 35.21 -2.14
C SER A 83 -9.97 34.85 -1.45
N LEU A 84 -10.08 33.67 -0.87
CA LEU A 84 -11.26 33.20 -0.16
C LEU A 84 -11.11 33.33 1.36
N ASP A 85 -9.93 33.71 1.84
CA ASP A 85 -9.58 33.83 3.27
C ASP A 85 -10.00 32.59 4.07
N MET A 86 -9.60 31.41 3.57
CA MET A 86 -9.96 30.15 4.18
C MET A 86 -8.83 29.11 4.07
N ASP A 87 -8.77 28.22 5.05
CA ASP A 87 -7.84 27.09 5.01
C ASP A 87 -8.38 25.99 4.12
N LEU A 88 -7.46 25.40 3.35
CA LEU A 88 -7.66 24.21 2.54
C LEU A 88 -6.66 23.13 2.94
N TYR A 89 -7.03 21.89 2.66
CA TYR A 89 -6.24 20.71 3.00
C TYR A 89 -5.79 20.00 1.74
N LEU A 90 -4.53 19.58 1.66
CA LEU A 90 -4.11 18.62 0.67
C LEU A 90 -4.76 17.27 0.97
N ARG A 91 -5.34 16.64 -0.03
CA ARG A 91 -6.09 15.37 0.13
C ARG A 91 -5.23 14.26 0.73
N ILE A 92 -5.79 13.53 1.67
CA ILE A 92 -5.20 12.34 2.28
C ILE A 92 -5.65 11.04 1.61
N ALA A 93 -6.75 11.09 0.84
CA ALA A 93 -7.34 10.01 0.05
C ALA A 93 -8.23 10.59 -1.07
N THR A 94 -8.56 9.79 -2.07
CA THR A 94 -9.49 10.14 -3.17
C THR A 94 -10.90 9.60 -2.93
N GLU A 95 -11.09 8.73 -1.95
CA GLU A 95 -12.28 7.94 -1.65
C GLU A 95 -13.61 8.68 -1.78
N LEU A 96 -13.77 9.79 -1.04
CA LEU A 96 -15.07 10.46 -0.93
C LEU A 96 -15.55 11.05 -2.26
N TYR A 97 -14.63 11.55 -3.06
CA TYR A 97 -14.97 12.11 -4.39
C TYR A 97 -15.29 11.00 -5.38
N LEU A 98 -14.55 9.87 -5.35
CA LEU A 98 -14.83 8.74 -6.22
C LEU A 98 -16.18 8.09 -5.88
N LYS A 99 -16.51 7.96 -4.59
CA LYS A 99 -17.84 7.50 -4.17
C LYS A 99 -18.97 8.41 -4.64
N ARG A 100 -18.76 9.75 -4.66
CA ARG A 100 -19.75 10.70 -5.20
C ARG A 100 -19.98 10.50 -6.69
N LEU A 101 -18.94 10.14 -7.45
CA LEU A 101 -19.09 9.84 -8.88
C LEU A 101 -19.90 8.55 -9.10
N ILE A 102 -19.74 7.55 -8.26
CA ILE A 102 -20.58 6.34 -8.29
C ILE A 102 -22.05 6.70 -7.98
N VAL A 103 -22.30 7.54 -6.98
CA VAL A 103 -23.66 8.06 -6.70
C VAL A 103 -24.19 8.88 -7.87
N GLY A 104 -23.32 9.58 -8.60
CA GLY A 104 -23.65 10.34 -9.82
C GLY A 104 -23.94 9.47 -11.05
N GLY A 105 -23.80 8.13 -10.95
CA GLY A 105 -24.20 7.18 -11.99
C GLY A 105 -23.06 6.58 -12.81
N PHE A 106 -21.79 6.78 -12.43
CA PHE A 106 -20.70 6.03 -13.05
C PHE A 106 -20.71 4.58 -12.59
N GLU A 107 -20.57 3.64 -13.51
CA GLU A 107 -20.51 2.21 -13.19
C GLU A 107 -19.19 1.79 -12.52
N GLY A 108 -18.10 2.44 -12.90
CA GLY A 108 -16.80 2.25 -12.31
C GLY A 108 -15.88 3.42 -12.63
N VAL A 109 -15.20 3.91 -11.62
CA VAL A 109 -14.22 5.02 -11.73
C VAL A 109 -12.94 4.67 -11.01
N TYR A 110 -11.83 5.16 -11.52
CA TYR A 110 -10.55 5.07 -10.84
C TYR A 110 -9.75 6.36 -10.97
N GLU A 111 -8.86 6.57 -10.03
CA GLU A 111 -7.91 7.68 -10.07
C GLU A 111 -6.52 7.17 -9.70
N ILE A 112 -5.51 7.55 -10.50
CA ILE A 112 -4.10 7.33 -10.18
C ILE A 112 -3.49 8.70 -9.93
N GLY A 113 -3.31 9.04 -8.66
CA GLY A 113 -2.89 10.40 -8.28
C GLY A 113 -2.06 10.45 -7.01
N LYS A 114 -1.69 11.68 -6.64
CA LYS A 114 -0.95 11.95 -5.41
C LYS A 114 -1.89 12.15 -4.25
N ASN A 115 -1.59 11.46 -3.14
CA ASN A 115 -2.14 11.73 -1.82
C ASN A 115 -1.03 12.25 -0.90
N PHE A 116 -1.41 12.97 0.15
CA PHE A 116 -0.51 13.69 1.03
C PHE A 116 -0.85 13.39 2.49
N ARG A 117 0.13 12.91 3.27
CA ARG A 117 -0.04 12.63 4.70
C ARG A 117 1.10 13.26 5.46
N ASN A 118 0.77 14.21 6.35
CA ASN A 118 1.75 14.96 7.15
C ASN A 118 2.18 14.16 8.39
N GLU A 119 2.89 13.08 8.11
CA GLU A 119 3.34 12.11 9.10
C GLU A 119 4.83 11.82 8.94
N GLY A 120 5.38 10.90 9.73
CA GLY A 120 6.78 10.51 9.66
C GLY A 120 7.15 9.93 8.29
N MET A 121 8.43 9.99 7.96
CA MET A 121 9.00 9.46 6.72
C MET A 121 9.99 8.34 7.06
N ASP A 122 9.83 7.20 6.37
CA ASP A 122 10.72 6.04 6.46
C ASP A 122 10.91 5.37 5.10
N LYS A 123 11.41 4.13 5.06
CA LYS A 123 11.63 3.38 3.82
C LYS A 123 10.34 3.06 3.06
N ASN A 124 9.22 2.96 3.76
CA ASN A 124 7.92 2.53 3.23
C ASN A 124 6.92 3.69 3.13
N HIS A 125 7.15 4.76 3.90
CA HIS A 125 6.23 5.89 4.00
C HIS A 125 6.88 7.17 3.51
N ASN A 126 6.21 7.84 2.58
CA ASN A 126 6.58 9.16 2.09
C ASN A 126 5.36 10.09 2.26
N PRO A 127 5.55 11.34 2.73
CA PRO A 127 4.46 12.30 2.90
C PRO A 127 3.66 12.58 1.63
N GLU A 128 4.27 12.41 0.47
CA GLU A 128 3.65 12.47 -0.85
C GLU A 128 3.84 11.13 -1.56
N PHE A 129 2.77 10.45 -1.91
CA PHE A 129 2.83 9.15 -2.56
C PHE A 129 1.77 9.02 -3.66
N THR A 130 2.03 8.14 -4.62
CA THR A 130 1.06 7.81 -5.67
C THR A 130 0.17 6.68 -5.18
N CYS A 131 -1.14 6.90 -5.25
CA CYS A 131 -2.16 5.90 -4.94
C CYS A 131 -3.03 5.67 -6.18
N MET A 132 -3.50 4.46 -6.35
CA MET A 132 -4.59 4.12 -7.25
C MET A 132 -5.77 3.65 -6.41
N GLU A 133 -6.91 4.31 -6.59
CA GLU A 133 -8.18 3.88 -5.99
C GLU A 133 -9.19 3.56 -7.09
N LEU A 134 -9.94 2.49 -6.90
CA LEU A 134 -10.96 1.99 -7.82
C LEU A 134 -12.28 1.80 -7.06
N TYR A 135 -13.36 2.32 -7.61
CA TYR A 135 -14.72 2.16 -7.10
C TYR A 135 -15.63 1.65 -8.20
N VAL A 136 -16.35 0.56 -7.94
CA VAL A 136 -17.22 -0.12 -8.90
C VAL A 136 -18.54 -0.45 -8.24
N GLN A 137 -19.65 -0.06 -8.86
CA GLN A 137 -20.99 -0.34 -8.34
C GLN A 137 -21.34 -1.84 -8.44
N TYR A 138 -22.19 -2.32 -7.52
CA TYR A 138 -22.74 -3.67 -7.50
C TYR A 138 -21.71 -4.81 -7.53
N LYS A 139 -20.51 -4.57 -7.00
CA LYS A 139 -19.45 -5.58 -6.83
C LYS A 139 -19.15 -5.77 -5.34
N ASP A 140 -18.89 -7.03 -4.98
CA ASP A 140 -18.50 -7.39 -3.62
C ASP A 140 -16.97 -7.59 -3.49
N TYR A 141 -16.52 -7.90 -2.28
CA TYR A 141 -15.11 -8.12 -2.01
C TYR A 141 -14.55 -9.38 -2.72
N ASN A 142 -15.37 -10.40 -2.98
CA ASN A 142 -14.93 -11.59 -3.71
C ASN A 142 -14.61 -11.27 -5.16
N TRP A 143 -15.44 -10.41 -5.78
CA TRP A 143 -15.16 -9.89 -7.11
C TRP A 143 -13.87 -9.04 -7.08
N MET A 144 -13.70 -8.19 -6.06
CA MET A 144 -12.51 -7.33 -5.94
C MET A 144 -11.23 -8.16 -5.75
N MET A 145 -11.26 -9.24 -4.96
CA MET A 145 -10.13 -10.17 -4.85
C MET A 145 -9.74 -10.75 -6.21
N SER A 146 -10.74 -11.25 -6.96
CA SER A 146 -10.51 -11.85 -8.29
C SER A 146 -10.03 -10.83 -9.32
N PHE A 147 -10.48 -9.58 -9.23
CA PHE A 147 -10.00 -8.49 -10.07
C PHE A 147 -8.55 -8.12 -9.73
N THR A 148 -8.22 -8.02 -8.45
CA THR A 148 -6.87 -7.70 -7.96
C THR A 148 -5.87 -8.78 -8.38
N GLU A 149 -6.21 -10.05 -8.29
CA GLU A 149 -5.38 -11.16 -8.77
C GLU A 149 -5.00 -10.98 -10.25
N LYS A 150 -5.99 -10.75 -11.10
CA LYS A 150 -5.79 -10.55 -12.54
C LYS A 150 -4.95 -9.30 -12.84
N LEU A 151 -5.20 -8.21 -12.12
CA LEU A 151 -4.47 -6.97 -12.27
C LEU A 151 -2.98 -7.17 -11.94
N LEU A 152 -2.67 -7.77 -10.80
CA LEU A 152 -1.30 -7.99 -10.34
C LEU A 152 -0.57 -9.02 -11.22
N GLU A 153 -1.23 -10.10 -11.64
CA GLU A 153 -0.66 -11.07 -12.58
C GLU A 153 -0.28 -10.40 -13.92
N ARG A 154 -1.17 -9.60 -14.51
CA ARG A 154 -0.89 -8.86 -15.75
C ARG A 154 0.25 -7.86 -15.60
N ILE A 155 0.31 -7.16 -14.47
CA ILE A 155 1.41 -6.24 -14.18
C ILE A 155 2.74 -7.01 -14.08
N CYS A 156 2.76 -8.13 -13.37
CA CYS A 156 3.97 -8.95 -13.23
C CYS A 156 4.48 -9.44 -14.60
N ILE A 157 3.58 -9.94 -15.44
CA ILE A 157 3.91 -10.38 -16.81
C ILE A 157 4.46 -9.21 -17.65
N ALA A 158 3.84 -8.04 -17.59
CA ALA A 158 4.27 -6.88 -18.35
C ALA A 158 5.66 -6.36 -17.93
N VAL A 159 6.03 -6.51 -16.66
CA VAL A 159 7.31 -6.04 -16.11
C VAL A 159 8.41 -7.09 -16.25
N ASN A 160 8.11 -8.36 -15.98
CA ASN A 160 9.09 -9.43 -15.85
C ASN A 160 9.05 -10.47 -17.00
N GLY A 161 8.02 -10.43 -17.85
CA GLY A 161 7.80 -11.43 -18.90
C GLY A 161 7.20 -12.75 -18.40
N CYS A 162 6.97 -12.89 -17.10
CA CYS A 162 6.39 -14.08 -16.45
C CYS A 162 5.58 -13.69 -15.23
N THR A 163 4.93 -14.67 -14.57
CA THR A 163 4.09 -14.43 -13.39
C THR A 163 4.88 -14.41 -12.07
N GLU A 164 6.20 -14.48 -12.13
CA GLU A 164 7.06 -14.58 -10.96
C GLU A 164 8.05 -13.43 -10.90
N THR A 165 8.47 -13.09 -9.70
CA THR A 165 9.57 -12.15 -9.43
C THR A 165 10.42 -12.67 -8.26
N GLU A 166 11.68 -12.23 -8.21
CA GLU A 166 12.56 -12.53 -7.09
C GLU A 166 12.77 -11.26 -6.26
N ILE A 167 12.56 -11.36 -4.95
CA ILE A 167 12.79 -10.29 -3.98
C ILE A 167 13.55 -10.91 -2.79
N ASP A 168 14.73 -10.38 -2.48
CA ASP A 168 15.59 -10.83 -1.37
C ASP A 168 15.83 -12.36 -1.37
N GLY A 169 16.08 -12.94 -2.55
CA GLY A 169 16.32 -14.37 -2.74
C GLY A 169 15.07 -15.25 -2.58
N LYS A 170 13.89 -14.67 -2.52
CA LYS A 170 12.62 -15.40 -2.46
C LYS A 170 11.85 -15.22 -3.75
N THR A 171 11.42 -16.32 -4.37
CA THR A 171 10.53 -16.29 -5.53
C THR A 171 9.11 -16.03 -5.07
N ILE A 172 8.50 -14.98 -5.60
CA ILE A 172 7.10 -14.60 -5.36
C ILE A 172 6.31 -14.82 -6.64
N SER A 173 5.25 -15.62 -6.56
CA SER A 173 4.37 -15.92 -7.70
C SER A 173 3.11 -15.05 -7.63
N PHE A 174 2.89 -14.27 -8.69
CA PHE A 174 1.66 -13.49 -8.89
C PHE A 174 0.62 -14.24 -9.74
N LYS A 175 0.81 -15.55 -9.94
CA LYS A 175 -0.15 -16.38 -10.66
C LYS A 175 -1.42 -16.59 -9.82
N ALA A 176 -2.56 -16.22 -10.38
CA ALA A 176 -3.87 -16.46 -9.74
C ALA A 176 -4.22 -17.97 -9.70
N PRO A 177 -5.03 -18.42 -8.72
CA PRO A 177 -5.60 -17.66 -7.60
C PRO A 177 -4.65 -17.54 -6.41
N TYR A 178 -4.77 -16.46 -5.64
CA TYR A 178 -4.05 -16.30 -4.37
C TYR A 178 -4.77 -17.03 -3.24
N ARG A 179 -4.04 -17.32 -2.17
CA ARG A 179 -4.62 -17.88 -0.94
C ARG A 179 -5.62 -16.88 -0.34
N ARG A 180 -6.76 -17.38 0.10
CA ARG A 180 -7.73 -16.66 0.93
C ARG A 180 -7.70 -17.29 2.29
N LEU A 181 -7.45 -16.48 3.33
CA LEU A 181 -7.21 -16.97 4.68
C LEU A 181 -7.96 -16.09 5.68
N PRO A 182 -8.96 -16.64 6.39
CA PRO A 182 -9.60 -15.94 7.50
C PRO A 182 -8.59 -15.51 8.56
N ILE A 183 -8.72 -14.29 9.11
CA ILE A 183 -7.74 -13.74 10.05
C ILE A 183 -7.57 -14.61 11.29
N LEU A 184 -8.67 -15.14 11.84
CA LEU A 184 -8.61 -16.02 13.02
C LEU A 184 -7.94 -17.37 12.72
N GLU A 185 -8.13 -17.90 11.50
CA GLU A 185 -7.41 -19.07 11.03
C GLU A 185 -5.91 -18.80 10.87
N ALA A 186 -5.54 -17.63 10.33
CA ALA A 186 -4.14 -17.22 10.23
C ALA A 186 -3.45 -17.18 11.60
N ILE A 187 -4.11 -16.60 12.60
CA ILE A 187 -3.63 -16.55 13.98
C ILE A 187 -3.48 -17.97 14.54
N LYS A 188 -4.49 -18.81 14.37
CA LYS A 188 -4.47 -20.20 14.83
C LYS A 188 -3.34 -21.01 14.20
N GLU A 189 -3.11 -20.85 12.89
CA GLU A 189 -2.01 -21.53 12.18
C GLU A 189 -0.63 -21.13 12.72
N LYS A 190 -0.46 -19.87 13.12
CA LYS A 190 0.85 -19.33 13.53
C LYS A 190 1.12 -19.46 15.02
N THR A 191 0.12 -19.24 15.84
CA THR A 191 0.27 -19.20 17.30
C THR A 191 -0.21 -20.48 18.00
N GLY A 192 -1.04 -21.28 17.33
CA GLY A 192 -1.73 -22.43 17.93
C GLY A 192 -2.99 -22.06 18.72
N TYR A 193 -3.27 -20.78 18.91
CA TYR A 193 -4.44 -20.31 19.66
C TYR A 193 -5.65 -20.10 18.77
N ASP A 194 -6.77 -20.71 19.13
CA ASP A 194 -8.07 -20.48 18.50
C ASP A 194 -8.77 -19.34 19.24
N LEU A 195 -9.01 -18.23 18.52
CA LEU A 195 -9.64 -17.05 19.08
C LEU A 195 -11.15 -16.96 18.78
N GLU A 196 -11.69 -17.91 18.00
CA GLU A 196 -13.11 -17.91 17.64
C GLU A 196 -13.98 -18.00 18.90
N GLY A 197 -14.96 -17.09 19.00
CA GLY A 197 -15.90 -17.05 20.13
C GLY A 197 -15.33 -16.59 21.47
N LYS A 198 -14.02 -16.30 21.57
CA LYS A 198 -13.40 -15.85 22.83
C LYS A 198 -13.84 -14.44 23.21
N SER A 199 -13.97 -14.24 24.51
CA SER A 199 -14.15 -12.92 25.13
C SER A 199 -12.87 -12.09 25.07
N GLU A 200 -12.99 -10.78 25.32
CA GLU A 200 -11.82 -9.89 25.39
C GLU A 200 -10.83 -10.34 26.48
N ASP A 201 -11.31 -10.73 27.66
CA ASP A 201 -10.45 -11.20 28.75
C ASP A 201 -9.68 -12.47 28.40
N GLU A 202 -10.32 -13.40 27.69
CA GLU A 202 -9.65 -14.62 27.21
C GLU A 202 -8.56 -14.29 26.17
N ILE A 203 -8.82 -13.31 25.29
CA ILE A 203 -7.81 -12.88 24.31
C ILE A 203 -6.66 -12.14 25.00
N ARG A 204 -6.95 -11.31 26.02
CA ARG A 204 -5.90 -10.69 26.85
C ARG A 204 -5.02 -11.75 27.54
N GLN A 205 -5.62 -12.85 27.96
CA GLN A 205 -4.86 -13.94 28.53
C GLN A 205 -3.94 -14.61 27.47
N VAL A 206 -4.43 -14.82 26.25
CA VAL A 206 -3.61 -15.31 25.13
C VAL A 206 -2.44 -14.36 24.82
N CYS A 207 -2.68 -13.04 24.79
CA CYS A 207 -1.59 -12.06 24.60
C CYS A 207 -0.50 -12.21 25.69
N LYS A 208 -0.89 -12.41 26.94
CA LYS A 208 0.08 -12.64 28.04
C LYS A 208 0.86 -13.94 27.85
N GLU A 209 0.21 -15.03 27.43
CA GLU A 209 0.87 -16.30 27.15
C GLU A 209 1.83 -16.21 25.96
N LEU A 210 1.54 -15.34 24.99
CA LEU A 210 2.41 -15.01 23.87
C LEU A 210 3.50 -13.99 24.21
N ASN A 211 3.56 -13.50 25.47
CA ASN A 211 4.49 -12.46 25.96
C ASN A 211 4.39 -11.14 25.22
N MET A 212 3.20 -10.74 24.77
CA MET A 212 2.95 -9.47 24.12
C MET A 212 2.78 -8.34 25.14
N GLU A 213 3.31 -7.17 24.81
CA GLU A 213 3.00 -5.94 25.54
C GLU A 213 1.67 -5.37 25.03
N ILE A 214 0.65 -5.36 25.88
CA ILE A 214 -0.67 -4.84 25.56
C ILE A 214 -1.06 -3.73 26.52
N ASP A 215 -1.81 -2.74 26.00
CA ASP A 215 -2.37 -1.64 26.76
C ASP A 215 -3.77 -2.03 27.29
N ASP A 216 -4.10 -1.59 28.51
CA ASP A 216 -5.40 -1.86 29.13
C ASP A 216 -6.59 -1.20 28.40
N THR A 217 -6.31 -0.21 27.55
CA THR A 217 -7.33 0.48 26.74
C THR A 217 -7.67 -0.26 25.45
N MET A 218 -6.91 -1.27 25.05
CA MET A 218 -7.15 -2.04 23.84
C MET A 218 -8.41 -2.90 23.98
N GLY A 219 -9.40 -2.70 23.14
CA GLY A 219 -10.57 -3.58 23.02
C GLY A 219 -10.26 -4.86 22.23
N LYS A 220 -11.22 -5.79 22.20
CA LYS A 220 -11.11 -7.11 21.57
C LYS A 220 -10.55 -7.05 20.13
N GLY A 221 -11.11 -6.17 19.29
CA GLY A 221 -10.66 -6.01 17.89
C GLY A 221 -9.19 -5.62 17.79
N LYS A 222 -8.75 -4.66 18.62
CA LYS A 222 -7.36 -4.20 18.63
C LYS A 222 -6.40 -5.28 19.13
N LEU A 223 -6.79 -6.09 20.11
CA LEU A 223 -5.99 -7.22 20.58
C LEU A 223 -5.78 -8.27 19.48
N ILE A 224 -6.82 -8.57 18.71
CA ILE A 224 -6.72 -9.49 17.55
C ILE A 224 -5.78 -8.92 16.49
N ASP A 225 -5.89 -7.62 16.19
CA ASP A 225 -5.04 -6.89 15.25
C ASP A 225 -3.56 -6.96 15.64
N GLU A 226 -3.25 -6.71 16.93
CA GLU A 226 -1.89 -6.80 17.45
C GLU A 226 -1.31 -8.22 17.36
N ILE A 227 -2.10 -9.26 17.73
CA ILE A 227 -1.65 -10.65 17.57
C ILE A 227 -1.35 -10.97 16.10
N PHE A 228 -2.23 -10.55 15.20
CA PHE A 228 -2.05 -10.78 13.78
C PHE A 228 -0.80 -10.05 13.24
N GLY A 229 -0.63 -8.79 13.58
CA GLY A 229 0.52 -7.97 13.17
C GLY A 229 1.84 -8.60 13.62
N GLU A 230 1.94 -9.01 14.87
CA GLU A 230 3.18 -9.52 15.44
C GLU A 230 3.53 -10.94 14.94
N PHE A 231 2.57 -11.84 14.87
CA PHE A 231 2.84 -13.27 14.60
C PHE A 231 2.54 -13.72 13.17
N CYS A 232 1.70 -12.99 12.42
CA CYS A 232 1.22 -13.46 11.12
C CYS A 232 1.73 -12.60 9.96
N GLU A 233 1.58 -11.28 10.01
CA GLU A 233 1.75 -10.39 8.87
C GLU A 233 3.12 -10.55 8.20
N GLY A 234 4.21 -10.49 8.94
CA GLY A 234 5.57 -10.64 8.44
C GLY A 234 5.93 -12.04 7.91
N THR A 235 5.06 -13.03 8.06
CA THR A 235 5.34 -14.42 7.66
C THR A 235 4.83 -14.78 6.27
N PHE A 236 3.98 -13.95 5.66
CA PHE A 236 3.44 -14.19 4.33
C PHE A 236 4.45 -13.79 3.26
N ILE A 237 4.93 -14.78 2.51
CA ILE A 237 5.85 -14.57 1.38
C ILE A 237 5.07 -14.50 0.06
N GLN A 238 4.06 -15.36 -0.09
CA GLN A 238 3.22 -15.39 -1.28
C GLN A 238 2.02 -14.45 -1.12
N PRO A 239 1.51 -13.84 -2.20
CA PRO A 239 0.30 -13.03 -2.16
C PRO A 239 -0.85 -13.80 -1.50
N THR A 240 -1.43 -13.21 -0.47
CA THR A 240 -2.48 -13.83 0.34
C THR A 240 -3.52 -12.77 0.70
N PHE A 241 -4.78 -13.08 0.51
CA PHE A 241 -5.88 -12.27 1.02
C PHE A 241 -6.22 -12.71 2.44
N ILE A 242 -6.21 -11.77 3.35
CA ILE A 242 -6.75 -11.96 4.69
C ILE A 242 -8.22 -11.57 4.66
N THR A 243 -9.08 -12.46 5.13
CA THR A 243 -10.54 -12.33 5.03
C THR A 243 -11.22 -12.50 6.40
N ASP A 244 -12.53 -12.31 6.42
CA ASP A 244 -13.38 -12.62 7.58
C ASP A 244 -12.92 -11.95 8.88
N TYR A 245 -12.64 -10.66 8.78
CA TYR A 245 -12.32 -9.83 9.94
C TYR A 245 -13.51 -9.80 10.91
N PRO A 246 -13.29 -10.00 12.23
CA PRO A 246 -14.34 -9.84 13.22
C PRO A 246 -14.95 -8.43 13.22
N VAL A 247 -16.24 -8.34 13.56
CA VAL A 247 -16.99 -7.07 13.56
C VAL A 247 -16.38 -6.04 14.52
N GLU A 248 -15.67 -6.51 15.54
CA GLU A 248 -15.00 -5.68 16.54
C GLU A 248 -13.73 -5.01 16.03
N MET A 249 -13.21 -5.41 14.86
CA MET A 249 -12.07 -4.79 14.16
C MET A 249 -12.56 -3.72 13.20
#